data_c590a9c429d54273702dde1d9208e10c
#
_entry.id   c590a9c429d54273702dde1d9208e10c
#
_cell.length_a   1.000
_cell.length_b   1.000
_cell.length_c   1.000
_cell.angle_alpha   90.00
_cell.angle_beta   90.00
_cell.angle_gamma   90.00
#
_symmetry.space_group_name_H-M   'P 1'
#
loop_
_entity.id
_entity.type
_entity.pdbx_description
1 polymer ?
#
loop_
_entity_poly.entity_id
_entity_poly.type
_entity_poly.pdbx_seq_one_letter_code
_entity_poly.pdbx_strand_id
1 'polypeptide(L)'
;MRPVHAAGQPSIQVCNSSLYTDFGEGEGPGMNKVPLGTAGAIYSGLFQTQAPNSKNIMASCPTGNCTFAPYQSLGFCSRCENITESLDLSTTPMGPMMTTYNYTLPNGLYFTTAQNQMSMVNATTGLDFLKLDTKDLALIVNFTAISAAGYGVPPQISATECALYFCVNTYQASVESGAFSENRTAVSTASNSSNSGMDSMKDISLVPDTCYSNGTRYEQPYNTGENCTYNVNWLSRLSLQNSLAPLLDGQGERMSVNRPIWDSDTIKAVYGVAGSFKDINGMFMSLASTLTLNARSKICHAKINGTAWTVQSFVHVRWLWLILPASLVALSTAFLILTVVHTRNQYIWKSSPLALLFSNLLVDDPTPQKPDPTLR
;
A
#
# COMPACT_ATOMS: atom_id res chain seq x y z
N MET A 1 19.44 -9.19 -12.88
CA MET A 1 18.22 -9.95 -12.58
C MET A 1 17.53 -10.23 -13.90
N ARG A 2 17.05 -11.43 -14.13
CA ARG A 2 16.22 -11.77 -15.30
C ARG A 2 14.83 -12.15 -14.81
N PRO A 3 13.77 -11.74 -15.52
CA PRO A 3 12.44 -12.20 -15.21
C PRO A 3 12.37 -13.71 -15.46
N VAL A 4 11.84 -14.45 -14.51
CA VAL A 4 11.60 -15.87 -14.65
C VAL A 4 10.09 -16.05 -14.73
N HIS A 5 9.61 -16.61 -15.85
CA HIS A 5 8.28 -17.16 -15.93
C HIS A 5 8.24 -18.46 -15.11
N ALA A 6 8.13 -18.33 -13.79
CA ALA A 6 7.91 -19.49 -12.93
C ALA A 6 6.45 -19.95 -13.10
N ALA A 7 6.25 -21.26 -13.02
CA ALA A 7 4.93 -21.90 -12.99
C ALA A 7 4.19 -21.49 -11.71
N GLY A 8 3.47 -20.39 -11.75
CA GLY A 8 2.81 -19.72 -10.64
C GLY A 8 3.13 -18.24 -10.74
N GLN A 9 2.33 -17.48 -11.49
CA GLN A 9 2.49 -16.02 -11.52
C GLN A 9 2.34 -15.48 -10.10
N PRO A 10 3.28 -14.64 -9.64
CA PRO A 10 3.13 -13.98 -8.35
C PRO A 10 1.89 -13.11 -8.43
N SER A 11 0.94 -13.37 -7.56
CA SER A 11 -0.26 -12.55 -7.43
C SER A 11 -0.20 -11.83 -6.10
N ILE A 12 -0.34 -10.51 -6.11
CA ILE A 12 -0.76 -9.83 -4.91
C ILE A 12 -2.23 -10.21 -4.71
N GLN A 13 -2.57 -10.74 -3.55
CA GLN A 13 -3.97 -10.80 -3.15
C GLN A 13 -4.41 -9.40 -2.68
N VAL A 14 -4.10 -8.38 -3.45
CA VAL A 14 -4.65 -7.07 -3.25
C VAL A 14 -5.89 -6.99 -4.11
N CYS A 15 -6.98 -6.89 -3.43
CA CYS A 15 -8.25 -6.75 -4.06
C CYS A 15 -8.37 -5.38 -4.72
N ASN A 16 -8.51 -5.41 -6.01
CA ASN A 16 -8.98 -4.29 -6.78
C ASN A 16 -10.50 -4.26 -6.64
N SER A 17 -11.02 -3.40 -5.78
CA SER A 17 -12.47 -3.21 -5.68
C SER A 17 -12.90 -2.20 -6.74
N SER A 18 -13.68 -2.64 -7.70
CA SER A 18 -14.38 -1.77 -8.66
C SER A 18 -15.84 -1.53 -8.28
N LEU A 19 -16.36 -2.28 -7.31
CA LEU A 19 -17.72 -2.17 -6.82
C LEU A 19 -17.72 -2.21 -5.29
N TYR A 20 -18.39 -1.27 -4.64
CA TYR A 20 -18.58 -1.25 -3.20
C TYR A 20 -20.05 -1.57 -2.86
N THR A 21 -20.26 -2.76 -2.27
CA THR A 21 -21.54 -3.27 -1.82
C THR A 21 -21.38 -3.81 -0.41
N ASP A 22 -21.32 -2.94 0.58
CA ASP A 22 -21.10 -3.30 1.98
C ASP A 22 -22.21 -2.69 2.84
N PHE A 23 -23.29 -3.43 3.00
CA PHE A 23 -24.43 -3.06 3.84
C PHE A 23 -24.87 -4.25 4.67
N GLY A 24 -25.45 -3.98 5.85
CA GLY A 24 -25.94 -5.02 6.74
C GLY A 24 -27.18 -5.70 6.16
N GLU A 25 -27.18 -7.03 6.18
CA GLU A 25 -28.38 -7.84 5.91
C GLU A 25 -29.21 -7.90 7.19
N GLY A 26 -30.47 -7.53 7.11
CA GLY A 26 -31.41 -7.63 8.25
C GLY A 26 -32.73 -6.95 7.99
N GLU A 27 -33.82 -7.47 8.57
CA GLU A 27 -35.13 -6.85 8.59
C GLU A 27 -35.27 -5.97 9.85
N GLY A 28 -35.65 -4.71 9.71
CA GLY A 28 -35.96 -3.81 10.82
C GLY A 28 -35.11 -2.56 10.92
N PRO A 29 -35.11 -1.84 12.04
CA PRO A 29 -34.41 -0.53 12.20
C PRO A 29 -32.89 -0.56 12.08
N GLY A 30 -32.27 -1.74 12.03
CA GLY A 30 -30.83 -1.92 11.80
C GLY A 30 -30.43 -2.16 10.35
N MET A 31 -31.39 -2.21 9.43
CA MET A 31 -31.23 -2.58 8.03
C MET A 31 -30.25 -1.70 7.24
N ASN A 32 -30.03 -0.47 7.71
CA ASN A 32 -29.20 0.53 7.06
C ASN A 32 -27.90 0.81 7.85
N LYS A 33 -27.36 -0.19 8.53
CA LYS A 33 -26.05 -0.09 9.19
C LYS A 33 -25.02 -0.94 8.48
N VAL A 34 -23.75 -0.58 8.64
CA VAL A 34 -22.64 -1.37 8.08
C VAL A 34 -22.48 -2.72 8.80
N PRO A 35 -21.96 -3.76 8.12
CA PRO A 35 -21.63 -5.02 8.74
C PRO A 35 -20.60 -4.84 9.89
N LEU A 36 -20.62 -5.76 10.85
CA LEU A 36 -19.79 -5.68 12.07
C LEU A 36 -18.29 -5.47 11.79
N GLY A 37 -17.76 -6.09 10.74
CA GLY A 37 -16.36 -5.91 10.40
C GLY A 37 -16.02 -4.52 9.88
N THR A 38 -16.94 -3.87 9.16
CA THR A 38 -16.78 -2.48 8.73
C THR A 38 -16.99 -1.52 9.90
N ALA A 39 -17.92 -1.83 10.80
CA ALA A 39 -18.02 -1.12 12.08
C ALA A 39 -16.70 -1.18 12.87
N GLY A 40 -16.06 -2.35 12.94
CA GLY A 40 -14.73 -2.50 13.55
C GLY A 40 -13.67 -1.63 12.88
N ALA A 41 -13.68 -1.50 11.55
CA ALA A 41 -12.77 -0.61 10.81
C ALA A 41 -13.04 0.88 11.12
N ILE A 42 -14.32 1.27 11.26
CA ILE A 42 -14.70 2.63 11.67
C ILE A 42 -14.11 2.95 13.06
N TYR A 43 -14.38 2.10 14.05
CA TYR A 43 -13.84 2.30 15.40
C TYR A 43 -12.30 2.30 15.44
N SER A 44 -11.67 1.41 14.68
CA SER A 44 -10.21 1.41 14.54
C SER A 44 -9.68 2.72 13.97
N GLY A 45 -10.33 3.25 12.92
CA GLY A 45 -9.95 4.52 12.30
C GLY A 45 -10.14 5.75 13.20
N LEU A 46 -11.20 5.73 14.03
CA LEU A 46 -11.49 6.83 14.95
C LEU A 46 -10.55 6.86 16.17
N PHE A 47 -10.14 5.69 16.70
CA PHE A 47 -9.43 5.60 17.97
C PHE A 47 -7.95 5.25 17.86
N GLN A 48 -7.49 4.74 16.72
CA GLN A 48 -6.06 4.48 16.52
C GLN A 48 -5.36 5.69 15.92
N THR A 49 -4.33 6.17 16.63
CA THR A 49 -3.52 7.34 16.22
C THR A 49 -2.55 7.07 15.08
N GLN A 50 -2.37 5.82 14.71
CA GLN A 50 -1.49 5.44 13.59
C GLN A 50 -2.32 4.88 12.43
N ALA A 51 -2.11 5.45 11.25
CA ALA A 51 -2.67 4.90 10.02
C ALA A 51 -2.26 3.41 9.90
N PRO A 52 -3.20 2.51 9.56
CA PRO A 52 -2.88 1.10 9.40
C PRO A 52 -1.81 0.95 8.34
N ASN A 53 -0.70 0.34 8.73
CA ASN A 53 0.39 0.05 7.80
C ASN A 53 -0.13 -0.93 6.73
N SER A 54 0.31 -0.76 5.49
CA SER A 54 0.08 -1.66 4.35
C SER A 54 0.50 -3.13 4.60
N LYS A 55 1.11 -3.40 5.77
CA LYS A 55 1.52 -4.74 6.23
C LYS A 55 0.38 -5.78 6.31
N ASN A 56 -0.87 -5.34 6.35
CA ASN A 56 -2.03 -6.24 6.37
C ASN A 56 -2.48 -6.71 4.97
N ILE A 57 -1.81 -6.24 3.92
CA ILE A 57 -2.08 -6.68 2.56
C ILE A 57 -1.25 -7.93 2.29
N MET A 58 -1.92 -9.06 2.01
CA MET A 58 -1.24 -10.30 1.66
C MET A 58 -0.72 -10.24 0.23
N ALA A 59 0.59 -10.18 0.07
CA ALA A 59 1.25 -10.33 -1.22
C ALA A 59 1.85 -11.74 -1.33
N SER A 60 1.51 -12.48 -2.36
CA SER A 60 2.16 -13.75 -2.68
C SER A 60 3.30 -13.49 -3.66
N CYS A 61 4.53 -13.64 -3.20
CA CYS A 61 5.73 -13.50 -4.01
C CYS A 61 6.69 -14.66 -3.74
N PRO A 62 6.68 -15.71 -4.57
CA PRO A 62 7.43 -16.95 -4.30
C PRO A 62 8.95 -16.77 -4.30
N THR A 63 9.46 -15.72 -4.95
CA THR A 63 10.90 -15.44 -5.04
C THR A 63 11.40 -14.43 -4.00
N GLY A 64 10.49 -13.83 -3.22
CA GLY A 64 10.81 -12.74 -2.32
C GLY A 64 11.14 -11.40 -3.00
N ASN A 65 11.20 -11.35 -4.34
CA ASN A 65 11.43 -10.13 -5.12
C ASN A 65 10.45 -10.09 -6.29
N CYS A 66 9.45 -9.20 -6.21
CA CYS A 66 8.40 -9.06 -7.20
C CYS A 66 8.08 -7.59 -7.47
N THR A 67 7.75 -7.28 -8.71
CA THR A 67 7.24 -5.96 -9.10
C THR A 67 5.84 -6.11 -9.69
N PHE A 68 5.01 -5.12 -9.41
CA PHE A 68 3.63 -5.09 -9.89
C PHE A 68 3.42 -3.85 -10.75
N ALA A 69 2.67 -4.00 -11.82
CA ALA A 69 2.26 -2.87 -12.63
C ALA A 69 1.36 -1.93 -11.81
N PRO A 70 1.32 -0.63 -12.12
CA PRO A 70 0.40 0.30 -11.47
C PRO A 70 -1.04 -0.19 -11.60
N TYR A 71 -1.81 -0.05 -10.54
CA TYR A 71 -3.20 -0.47 -10.47
C TYR A 71 -4.03 0.49 -9.64
N GLN A 72 -5.34 0.42 -9.82
CA GLN A 72 -6.28 1.29 -9.15
C GLN A 72 -7.29 0.49 -8.34
N SER A 73 -7.77 1.10 -7.27
CA SER A 73 -8.83 0.54 -6.43
C SER A 73 -9.70 1.64 -5.88
N LEU A 74 -10.98 1.34 -5.76
CA LEU A 74 -11.90 2.15 -4.98
C LEU A 74 -11.40 2.22 -3.54
N GLY A 75 -11.51 3.38 -2.93
CA GLY A 75 -11.13 3.64 -1.55
C GLY A 75 -11.89 4.81 -0.97
N PHE A 76 -11.48 5.19 0.22
CA PHE A 76 -12.02 6.32 0.97
C PHE A 76 -10.98 7.41 1.09
N CYS A 77 -11.39 8.64 0.94
CA CYS A 77 -10.56 9.81 1.07
C CYS A 77 -11.21 10.81 2.02
N SER A 78 -10.40 11.64 2.64
CA SER A 78 -10.87 12.72 3.48
C SER A 78 -10.19 14.03 3.14
N ARG A 79 -10.90 15.12 3.37
CA ARG A 79 -10.37 16.47 3.27
C ARG A 79 -10.98 17.31 4.37
N CYS A 80 -10.13 18.08 5.06
CA CYS A 80 -10.55 18.98 6.13
C CYS A 80 -10.04 20.39 5.84
N GLU A 81 -10.82 21.39 6.24
CA GLU A 81 -10.46 22.81 6.15
C GLU A 81 -10.68 23.48 7.50
N ASN A 82 -9.81 24.44 7.81
CA ASN A 82 -9.98 25.31 8.97
C ASN A 82 -10.91 26.46 8.59
N ILE A 83 -12.03 26.56 9.30
CA ILE A 83 -13.06 27.58 9.09
C ILE A 83 -13.18 28.52 10.29
N THR A 84 -12.17 28.59 11.13
CA THR A 84 -12.18 29.46 12.34
C THR A 84 -12.42 30.93 11.99
N GLU A 85 -11.93 31.38 10.83
CA GLU A 85 -12.15 32.74 10.37
C GLU A 85 -13.61 33.06 10.00
N SER A 86 -14.45 32.04 9.82
CA SER A 86 -15.89 32.18 9.53
C SER A 86 -16.75 32.25 10.78
N LEU A 87 -16.14 32.25 11.97
CA LEU A 87 -16.85 32.36 13.24
C LEU A 87 -17.24 33.81 13.53
N ASP A 88 -18.53 34.04 13.77
CA ASP A 88 -19.04 35.27 14.33
C ASP A 88 -19.11 35.19 15.85
N LEU A 89 -18.53 36.16 16.54
CA LEU A 89 -18.53 36.25 18.00
C LEU A 89 -19.51 37.27 18.48
N SER A 90 -20.46 36.89 19.33
CA SER A 90 -21.28 37.78 20.10
C SER A 90 -21.08 37.52 21.61
N THR A 91 -21.14 38.60 22.40
CA THR A 91 -20.94 38.53 23.85
C THR A 91 -22.19 39.04 24.56
N THR A 92 -22.60 38.29 25.59
CA THR A 92 -23.77 38.66 26.42
C THR A 92 -23.32 38.72 27.87
N PRO A 93 -23.41 39.91 28.54
CA PRO A 93 -23.15 40.02 29.98
C PRO A 93 -24.21 39.28 30.77
N MET A 94 -23.79 38.40 31.66
CA MET A 94 -24.64 37.73 32.63
C MET A 94 -24.32 38.22 34.05
N GLY A 95 -24.72 39.50 34.32
CA GLY A 95 -24.40 40.13 35.61
C GLY A 95 -22.99 40.78 35.68
N PRO A 96 -22.57 41.29 36.84
CA PRO A 96 -21.39 42.17 36.92
C PRO A 96 -20.05 41.44 36.74
N MET A 97 -19.98 40.10 36.80
CA MET A 97 -18.71 39.36 36.71
C MET A 97 -18.71 38.18 35.72
N MET A 98 -19.76 38.05 34.90
CA MET A 98 -19.88 36.90 34.02
C MET A 98 -20.25 37.34 32.61
N THR A 99 -19.49 36.90 31.63
CA THR A 99 -19.74 37.14 30.23
C THR A 99 -19.88 35.78 29.51
N THR A 100 -20.92 35.66 28.72
CA THR A 100 -21.13 34.52 27.82
C THR A 100 -20.61 34.90 26.46
N TYR A 101 -19.87 34.01 25.83
CA TYR A 101 -19.33 34.10 24.48
C TYR A 101 -20.12 33.15 23.58
N ASN A 102 -20.78 33.69 22.57
CA ASN A 102 -21.52 32.91 21.59
C ASN A 102 -20.80 32.99 20.26
N TYR A 103 -20.37 31.85 19.77
CA TYR A 103 -19.72 31.68 18.47
C TYR A 103 -20.73 31.02 17.52
N THR A 104 -20.92 31.58 16.35
CA THR A 104 -21.86 31.04 15.34
C THR A 104 -21.16 30.93 14.00
N LEU A 105 -21.47 29.86 13.27
CA LEU A 105 -21.04 29.67 11.89
C LEU A 105 -22.22 30.01 10.95
N PRO A 106 -21.95 30.46 9.72
CA PRO A 106 -22.99 30.76 8.72
C PRO A 106 -23.90 29.56 8.39
N ASN A 107 -23.42 28.33 8.56
CA ASN A 107 -24.22 27.10 8.35
C ASN A 107 -25.13 26.74 9.54
N GLY A 108 -25.20 27.60 10.56
CA GLY A 108 -26.10 27.44 11.70
C GLY A 108 -25.52 26.71 12.91
N LEU A 109 -24.29 26.16 12.84
CA LEU A 109 -23.65 25.60 14.01
C LEU A 109 -23.28 26.71 15.00
N TYR A 110 -23.66 26.55 16.25
CA TYR A 110 -23.36 27.49 17.32
C TYR A 110 -22.60 26.83 18.46
N PHE A 111 -21.84 27.64 19.20
CA PHE A 111 -21.07 27.21 20.35
C PHE A 111 -21.10 28.30 21.41
N THR A 112 -21.59 27.97 22.59
CA THR A 112 -21.71 28.95 23.70
C THR A 112 -20.80 28.53 24.84
N THR A 113 -20.04 29.47 25.37
CA THR A 113 -19.16 29.25 26.52
C THR A 113 -19.21 30.46 27.45
N ALA A 114 -18.99 30.24 28.75
CA ALA A 114 -18.93 31.26 29.81
C ALA A 114 -17.77 30.97 30.75
N GLN A 115 -17.39 31.98 31.56
CA GLN A 115 -16.26 31.83 32.51
C GLN A 115 -16.34 30.65 33.47
N ASN A 116 -17.56 30.26 33.86
CA ASN A 116 -17.82 29.19 34.81
C ASN A 116 -18.39 27.89 34.20
N GLN A 117 -18.80 27.96 32.95
CA GLN A 117 -19.32 26.82 32.18
C GLN A 117 -18.62 26.84 30.85
N MET A 118 -17.75 25.91 30.65
CA MET A 118 -16.94 25.82 29.44
C MET A 118 -17.49 24.72 28.54
N SER A 119 -18.19 25.09 27.49
CA SER A 119 -18.39 24.15 26.38
C SER A 119 -17.04 23.83 25.78
N MET A 120 -16.76 22.59 25.54
CA MET A 120 -15.47 22.12 25.01
C MET A 120 -15.56 21.87 23.52
N VAL A 121 -16.71 21.37 23.06
CA VAL A 121 -16.95 21.08 21.64
C VAL A 121 -18.45 21.05 21.36
N ASN A 122 -18.83 21.47 20.15
CA ASN A 122 -20.10 21.15 19.50
C ASN A 122 -19.76 20.68 18.09
N ALA A 123 -20.09 19.42 17.80
CA ALA A 123 -19.78 18.76 16.54
C ALA A 123 -21.06 18.13 15.95
N THR A 124 -21.25 18.27 14.65
CA THR A 124 -22.40 17.70 13.97
C THR A 124 -22.08 17.35 12.52
N THR A 125 -22.90 16.46 11.98
CA THR A 125 -22.93 16.08 10.57
C THR A 125 -24.15 16.68 9.87
N GLY A 126 -24.17 16.70 8.54
CA GLY A 126 -25.35 17.09 7.76
C GLY A 126 -25.46 18.60 7.46
N LEU A 127 -24.55 19.44 7.93
CA LEU A 127 -24.53 20.87 7.62
C LEU A 127 -23.84 21.16 6.27
N ASP A 128 -24.22 22.24 5.62
CA ASP A 128 -23.55 22.70 4.40
C ASP A 128 -22.10 23.15 4.67
N PHE A 129 -21.22 22.87 3.73
CA PHE A 129 -19.84 23.32 3.80
C PHE A 129 -19.70 24.81 3.54
N LEU A 130 -18.76 25.44 4.19
CA LEU A 130 -18.47 26.86 4.06
C LEU A 130 -17.29 27.14 3.11
N LYS A 131 -16.25 26.32 3.14
CA LYS A 131 -15.03 26.47 2.31
C LYS A 131 -14.76 25.27 1.39
N LEU A 132 -15.17 24.07 1.78
CA LEU A 132 -14.93 22.86 0.98
C LEU A 132 -15.81 22.86 -0.27
N ASP A 133 -15.18 22.82 -1.44
CA ASP A 133 -15.89 22.52 -2.70
C ASP A 133 -16.08 21.01 -2.83
N THR A 134 -17.33 20.59 -2.83
CA THR A 134 -17.73 19.18 -2.82
C THR A 134 -18.51 18.76 -4.07
N LYS A 135 -18.60 19.63 -5.08
CA LYS A 135 -19.45 19.40 -6.28
C LYS A 135 -19.12 18.11 -7.02
N ASP A 136 -17.84 17.72 -7.04
CA ASP A 136 -17.36 16.53 -7.76
C ASP A 136 -17.02 15.38 -6.81
N LEU A 137 -17.38 15.50 -5.52
CA LEU A 137 -17.07 14.48 -4.52
C LEU A 137 -18.24 13.50 -4.36
N ALA A 138 -17.92 12.22 -4.37
CA ALA A 138 -18.84 11.15 -3.97
C ALA A 138 -18.95 11.10 -2.44
N LEU A 139 -19.66 12.10 -1.87
CA LEU A 139 -19.71 12.38 -0.44
C LEU A 139 -20.39 11.26 0.33
N ILE A 140 -19.79 10.89 1.48
CA ILE A 140 -20.33 9.94 2.46
C ILE A 140 -20.90 10.73 3.65
N VAL A 141 -20.05 11.52 4.29
CA VAL A 141 -20.43 12.33 5.44
C VAL A 141 -19.72 13.67 5.40
N ASN A 142 -20.45 14.72 5.72
CA ASN A 142 -19.92 16.02 6.05
C ASN A 142 -19.88 16.18 7.57
N PHE A 143 -18.92 16.88 8.06
CA PHE A 143 -18.68 17.08 9.49
C PHE A 143 -18.26 18.52 9.73
N THR A 144 -18.87 19.15 10.73
CA THR A 144 -18.51 20.48 11.18
C THR A 144 -18.41 20.48 12.69
N ALA A 145 -17.35 21.09 13.24
CA ALA A 145 -17.16 21.19 14.67
C ALA A 145 -16.60 22.56 15.06
N ILE A 146 -17.06 23.06 16.20
CA ILE A 146 -16.47 24.19 16.92
C ILE A 146 -15.92 23.64 18.23
N SER A 147 -14.66 23.87 18.53
CA SER A 147 -14.02 23.38 19.75
C SER A 147 -13.23 24.48 20.46
N ALA A 148 -13.20 24.42 21.79
CA ALA A 148 -12.43 25.30 22.65
C ALA A 148 -11.21 24.56 23.19
N ALA A 149 -10.03 25.16 23.05
CA ALA A 149 -8.80 24.67 23.63
C ALA A 149 -8.33 25.58 24.76
N GLY A 150 -7.93 24.96 25.90
CA GLY A 150 -7.36 25.69 27.04
C GLY A 150 -8.37 26.36 27.96
N TYR A 151 -7.84 27.00 29.02
CA TYR A 151 -8.61 27.67 30.10
C TYR A 151 -8.57 29.21 30.01
N GLY A 152 -8.23 29.75 28.83
CA GLY A 152 -8.15 31.19 28.62
C GLY A 152 -9.51 31.89 28.64
N VAL A 153 -9.53 33.18 28.94
CA VAL A 153 -10.73 34.04 28.83
C VAL A 153 -10.37 35.25 27.96
N PRO A 154 -10.90 35.32 26.74
CA PRO A 154 -11.72 34.35 26.02
C PRO A 154 -10.96 33.04 25.70
N PRO A 155 -11.66 31.89 25.60
CA PRO A 155 -11.03 30.64 25.21
C PRO A 155 -10.51 30.70 23.78
N GLN A 156 -9.47 29.93 23.50
CA GLN A 156 -8.99 29.76 22.13
C GLN A 156 -9.96 28.84 21.40
N ILE A 157 -10.68 29.37 20.45
CA ILE A 157 -11.69 28.64 19.68
C ILE A 157 -11.10 28.25 18.31
N SER A 158 -11.43 27.05 17.86
CA SER A 158 -11.18 26.59 16.50
C SER A 158 -12.43 26.00 15.89
N ALA A 159 -12.65 26.23 14.61
CA ALA A 159 -13.72 25.61 13.86
C ALA A 159 -13.16 24.86 12.64
N THR A 160 -13.70 23.68 12.40
CA THR A 160 -13.21 22.75 11.38
C THR A 160 -14.38 22.16 10.63
N GLU A 161 -14.25 22.03 9.33
CA GLU A 161 -15.12 21.20 8.50
C GLU A 161 -14.33 20.10 7.82
N CYS A 162 -14.91 18.90 7.72
CA CYS A 162 -14.31 17.73 7.09
C CYS A 162 -15.31 17.01 6.19
N ALA A 163 -14.83 16.51 5.07
CA ALA A 163 -15.54 15.63 4.17
C ALA A 163 -14.89 14.24 4.18
N LEU A 164 -15.69 13.19 4.29
CA LEU A 164 -15.32 11.82 3.96
C LEU A 164 -16.05 11.42 2.69
N TYR A 165 -15.34 10.91 1.70
CA TYR A 165 -15.88 10.63 0.37
C TYR A 165 -15.21 9.43 -0.29
N PHE A 166 -15.87 8.85 -1.28
CA PHE A 166 -15.26 7.80 -2.10
C PHE A 166 -14.28 8.40 -3.11
N CYS A 167 -13.19 7.70 -3.34
CA CYS A 167 -12.17 8.07 -4.32
C CYS A 167 -11.57 6.85 -4.99
N VAL A 168 -10.87 7.04 -6.10
CA VAL A 168 -10.08 6.00 -6.77
C VAL A 168 -8.61 6.26 -6.49
N ASN A 169 -7.98 5.33 -5.79
CA ASN A 169 -6.56 5.40 -5.46
C ASN A 169 -5.74 4.60 -6.47
N THR A 170 -4.67 5.20 -6.98
CA THR A 170 -3.66 4.52 -7.81
C THR A 170 -2.50 4.11 -6.93
N TYR A 171 -2.08 2.85 -7.08
CA TYR A 171 -1.02 2.25 -6.28
C TYR A 171 0.09 1.72 -7.17
N GLN A 172 1.30 1.76 -6.63
CA GLN A 172 2.46 1.03 -7.14
C GLN A 172 3.02 0.19 -6.01
N ALA A 173 3.19 -1.10 -6.27
CA ALA A 173 3.62 -2.05 -5.26
C ALA A 173 4.84 -2.86 -5.71
N SER A 174 5.66 -3.26 -4.73
CA SER A 174 6.79 -4.16 -4.90
C SER A 174 6.94 -5.07 -3.68
N VAL A 175 7.59 -6.20 -3.87
CA VAL A 175 8.11 -7.03 -2.78
C VAL A 175 9.62 -7.08 -2.94
N GLU A 176 10.35 -6.66 -1.93
CA GLU A 176 11.81 -6.67 -1.89
C GLU A 176 12.28 -7.43 -0.67
N SER A 177 13.09 -8.47 -0.89
CA SER A 177 13.58 -9.35 0.20
C SER A 177 12.46 -9.89 1.09
N GLY A 178 11.30 -10.19 0.51
CA GLY A 178 10.12 -10.68 1.24
C GLY A 178 9.29 -9.59 1.93
N ALA A 179 9.72 -8.34 1.91
CA ALA A 179 8.98 -7.21 2.47
C ALA A 179 8.08 -6.57 1.40
N PHE A 180 6.78 -6.54 1.66
CA PHE A 180 5.82 -5.86 0.80
C PHE A 180 5.86 -4.35 1.06
N SER A 181 5.91 -3.57 -0.02
CA SER A 181 5.80 -2.12 -0.01
C SER A 181 4.80 -1.67 -1.07
N GLU A 182 3.90 -0.78 -0.67
CA GLU A 182 2.89 -0.19 -1.55
C GLU A 182 2.82 1.31 -1.32
N ASN A 183 2.92 2.07 -2.39
CA ASN A 183 2.82 3.52 -2.37
C ASN A 183 1.60 3.97 -3.17
N ARG A 184 0.80 4.87 -2.58
CA ARG A 184 -0.27 5.57 -3.27
C ARG A 184 0.33 6.70 -4.11
N THR A 185 0.22 6.59 -5.44
CA THR A 185 0.84 7.54 -6.38
C THR A 185 -0.10 8.63 -6.84
N ALA A 186 -1.41 8.35 -6.90
CA ALA A 186 -2.42 9.33 -7.30
C ALA A 186 -3.78 9.03 -6.65
N VAL A 187 -4.63 10.06 -6.60
CA VAL A 187 -6.02 9.99 -6.13
C VAL A 187 -6.87 10.71 -7.17
N SER A 188 -7.96 10.07 -7.59
CA SER A 188 -8.98 10.67 -8.44
C SER A 188 -10.31 10.70 -7.70
N THR A 189 -10.99 11.84 -7.78
CA THR A 189 -12.29 12.08 -7.14
C THR A 189 -13.40 12.29 -8.16
N ALA A 190 -13.07 12.26 -9.46
CA ALA A 190 -14.02 12.54 -10.53
C ALA A 190 -15.24 11.60 -10.47
N SER A 191 -16.39 12.16 -10.25
CA SER A 191 -17.68 11.48 -10.15
C SER A 191 -18.59 11.96 -11.28
N ASN A 192 -19.16 11.00 -12.02
CA ASN A 192 -20.13 11.31 -13.09
C ASN A 192 -21.52 11.69 -12.57
N SER A 193 -21.72 11.68 -11.25
CA SER A 193 -23.00 12.08 -10.67
C SER A 193 -23.11 13.60 -10.56
N SER A 194 -23.71 14.23 -11.55
CA SER A 194 -24.08 15.65 -11.52
C SER A 194 -25.12 16.01 -10.43
N ASN A 195 -25.51 15.07 -9.58
CA ASN A 195 -26.43 15.21 -8.45
C ASN A 195 -25.94 14.42 -7.25
N SER A 196 -24.83 14.83 -6.69
CA SER A 196 -24.28 14.24 -5.47
C SER A 196 -24.95 14.74 -4.18
N GLY A 197 -26.22 15.09 -4.23
CA GLY A 197 -27.00 15.31 -3.00
C GLY A 197 -26.95 14.06 -2.13
N MET A 198 -26.72 14.22 -0.82
CA MET A 198 -26.65 13.12 0.15
C MET A 198 -27.92 12.26 0.15
N ASP A 199 -29.02 12.76 -0.34
CA ASP A 199 -30.34 12.12 -0.32
C ASP A 199 -30.69 11.32 -1.58
N SER A 200 -29.80 11.20 -2.56
CA SER A 200 -30.14 10.45 -3.78
C SER A 200 -30.01 8.94 -3.58
N MET A 201 -31.11 8.21 -3.78
CA MET A 201 -31.14 6.73 -3.84
C MET A 201 -30.59 6.22 -5.18
N LYS A 202 -29.45 6.73 -5.61
CA LYS A 202 -28.78 6.34 -6.85
C LYS A 202 -27.38 5.88 -6.57
N ASP A 203 -26.96 4.86 -7.31
CA ASP A 203 -25.58 4.40 -7.29
C ASP A 203 -24.67 5.50 -7.84
N ILE A 204 -23.47 5.59 -7.27
CA ILE A 204 -22.44 6.56 -7.68
C ILE A 204 -21.40 5.83 -8.52
N SER A 205 -21.04 6.44 -9.67
CA SER A 205 -19.96 5.95 -10.50
C SER A 205 -18.81 6.95 -10.51
N LEU A 206 -17.61 6.49 -10.14
CA LEU A 206 -16.39 7.28 -10.24
C LEU A 206 -15.61 6.84 -11.48
N VAL A 207 -15.18 7.83 -12.26
CA VAL A 207 -14.41 7.62 -13.49
C VAL A 207 -13.14 8.45 -13.39
N PRO A 208 -11.99 7.86 -13.08
CA PRO A 208 -10.73 8.59 -12.94
C PRO A 208 -10.27 9.13 -14.30
N ASP A 209 -9.56 10.25 -14.33
CA ASP A 209 -9.01 10.83 -15.57
C ASP A 209 -7.98 9.89 -16.24
N THR A 210 -7.27 9.14 -15.43
CA THR A 210 -6.30 8.13 -15.87
C THR A 210 -6.72 6.77 -15.33
N CYS A 211 -6.75 5.76 -16.20
CA CYS A 211 -7.07 4.39 -15.83
C CYS A 211 -5.89 3.46 -16.10
N TYR A 212 -5.73 2.44 -15.25
CA TYR A 212 -4.76 1.38 -15.43
C TYR A 212 -5.48 0.03 -15.53
N SER A 213 -5.39 -0.60 -16.69
CA SER A 213 -5.91 -1.95 -16.92
C SER A 213 -4.76 -2.84 -17.40
N ASN A 214 -4.53 -3.96 -16.70
CA ASN A 214 -3.43 -4.91 -16.99
C ASN A 214 -2.05 -4.23 -17.14
N GLY A 215 -1.78 -3.18 -16.37
CA GLY A 215 -0.54 -2.43 -16.41
C GLY A 215 -0.43 -1.38 -17.53
N THR A 216 -1.41 -1.28 -18.40
CA THR A 216 -1.46 -0.26 -19.44
C THR A 216 -2.23 0.96 -18.94
N ARG A 217 -1.67 2.14 -19.19
CA ARG A 217 -2.28 3.43 -18.86
C ARG A 217 -3.20 3.88 -20.00
N TYR A 218 -4.40 4.29 -19.65
CA TYR A 218 -5.40 4.89 -20.54
C TYR A 218 -5.77 6.27 -20.03
N GLU A 219 -6.02 7.21 -20.93
CA GLU A 219 -6.50 8.56 -20.61
C GLU A 219 -7.89 8.76 -21.20
N GLN A 220 -8.71 9.62 -20.59
CA GLN A 220 -10.04 9.93 -21.10
C GLN A 220 -9.96 10.62 -22.49
N PRO A 221 -10.92 10.36 -23.40
CA PRO A 221 -12.06 9.46 -23.28
C PRO A 221 -11.67 7.99 -23.52
N TYR A 222 -12.09 7.10 -22.61
CA TYR A 222 -11.77 5.67 -22.75
C TYR A 222 -12.67 5.02 -23.79
N ASN A 223 -12.09 4.36 -24.78
CA ASN A 223 -12.81 3.51 -25.71
C ASN A 223 -13.16 2.12 -25.12
N THR A 224 -12.66 1.83 -23.93
CA THR A 224 -12.83 0.55 -23.21
C THR A 224 -13.73 0.76 -22.00
N GLY A 225 -15.06 0.79 -22.21
CA GLY A 225 -16.06 1.29 -21.29
C GLY A 225 -16.23 0.62 -19.92
N GLU A 226 -15.75 -0.59 -19.68
CA GLU A 226 -16.12 -1.32 -18.44
C GLU A 226 -15.02 -1.39 -17.37
N ASN A 227 -13.75 -1.31 -17.73
CA ASN A 227 -12.66 -1.57 -16.79
C ASN A 227 -12.21 -0.36 -15.95
N CYS A 228 -12.74 0.83 -16.24
CA CYS A 228 -12.31 2.09 -15.62
C CYS A 228 -13.43 2.80 -14.85
N THR A 229 -14.52 2.11 -14.56
CA THR A 229 -15.64 2.65 -13.80
C THR A 229 -15.72 1.96 -12.44
N TYR A 230 -15.76 2.77 -11.39
CA TYR A 230 -15.83 2.31 -10.01
C TYR A 230 -17.19 2.67 -9.44
N ASN A 231 -17.96 1.66 -9.08
CA ASN A 231 -19.35 1.85 -8.68
C ASN A 231 -19.54 1.69 -7.16
N VAL A 232 -20.34 2.57 -6.59
CA VAL A 232 -20.74 2.52 -5.18
C VAL A 232 -22.25 2.37 -5.12
N ASN A 233 -22.70 1.30 -4.48
CA ASN A 233 -24.11 1.10 -4.24
C ASN A 233 -24.66 2.14 -3.26
N TRP A 234 -25.82 2.71 -3.56
CA TRP A 234 -26.44 3.76 -2.73
C TRP A 234 -26.75 3.29 -1.30
N LEU A 235 -27.16 2.03 -1.13
CA LEU A 235 -27.48 1.46 0.18
C LEU A 235 -26.23 1.33 1.05
N SER A 236 -25.09 0.97 0.45
CA SER A 236 -23.80 0.92 1.15
C SER A 236 -23.36 2.30 1.63
N ARG A 237 -23.56 3.34 0.80
CA ARG A 237 -23.32 4.72 1.20
C ARG A 237 -24.22 5.13 2.37
N LEU A 238 -25.53 4.86 2.28
CA LEU A 238 -26.49 5.16 3.34
C LEU A 238 -26.15 4.44 4.65
N SER A 239 -25.73 3.17 4.56
CA SER A 239 -25.30 2.38 5.72
C SER A 239 -24.07 2.97 6.42
N LEU A 240 -23.12 3.50 5.65
CA LEU A 240 -21.96 4.23 6.18
C LEU A 240 -22.39 5.53 6.87
N GLN A 241 -23.25 6.33 6.24
CA GLN A 241 -23.78 7.57 6.82
C GLN A 241 -24.47 7.31 8.16
N ASN A 242 -25.39 6.35 8.19
CA ASN A 242 -26.15 5.99 9.39
C ASN A 242 -25.29 5.39 10.51
N SER A 243 -24.11 4.87 10.16
CA SER A 243 -23.17 4.33 11.14
C SER A 243 -22.19 5.38 11.64
N LEU A 244 -21.81 6.36 10.82
CA LEU A 244 -20.84 7.40 11.15
C LEU A 244 -21.46 8.60 11.85
N ALA A 245 -22.62 9.08 11.40
CA ALA A 245 -23.23 10.27 11.95
C ALA A 245 -23.41 10.22 13.48
N PRO A 246 -23.98 9.16 14.08
CA PRO A 246 -24.14 9.09 15.54
C PRO A 246 -22.81 9.07 16.33
N LEU A 247 -21.71 8.70 15.66
CA LEU A 247 -20.38 8.67 16.27
C LEU A 247 -19.68 10.03 16.19
N LEU A 248 -20.00 10.83 15.19
CA LEU A 248 -19.39 12.13 14.92
C LEU A 248 -20.19 13.29 15.53
N ASP A 249 -21.47 13.11 15.74
CA ASP A 249 -22.36 14.10 16.37
C ASP A 249 -22.22 14.07 17.89
N GLY A 250 -22.18 15.24 18.51
CA GLY A 250 -22.24 15.38 19.96
C GLY A 250 -21.57 16.60 20.52
N GLN A 251 -21.75 16.77 21.81
CA GLN A 251 -21.25 17.90 22.58
C GLN A 251 -20.38 17.44 23.74
N GLY A 252 -19.48 18.32 24.15
CA GLY A 252 -18.70 18.14 25.34
C GLY A 252 -18.70 19.42 26.18
N GLU A 253 -19.03 19.31 27.45
CA GLU A 253 -19.14 20.44 28.39
C GLU A 253 -18.35 20.19 29.67
N ARG A 254 -17.86 21.26 30.26
CA ARG A 254 -17.23 21.24 31.57
C ARG A 254 -17.80 22.34 32.44
N MET A 255 -18.39 21.98 33.55
CA MET A 255 -18.82 22.93 34.56
C MET A 255 -17.71 23.15 35.58
N SER A 256 -17.11 24.34 35.56
CA SER A 256 -16.12 24.82 36.56
C SER A 256 -15.02 23.80 36.85
N VAL A 257 -14.93 23.32 38.12
CA VAL A 257 -13.94 22.34 38.56
C VAL A 257 -14.36 20.88 38.37
N ASN A 258 -15.55 20.65 37.82
CA ASN A 258 -16.08 19.30 37.62
C ASN A 258 -15.41 18.58 36.43
N ARG A 259 -15.54 17.26 36.42
CA ARG A 259 -15.08 16.47 35.26
C ARG A 259 -15.92 16.83 34.04
N PRO A 260 -15.31 16.84 32.84
CA PRO A 260 -16.06 17.05 31.62
C PRO A 260 -17.16 15.99 31.41
N ILE A 261 -18.30 16.43 30.92
CA ILE A 261 -19.43 15.59 30.52
C ILE A 261 -19.41 15.54 28.99
N TRP A 262 -19.56 14.35 28.44
CA TRP A 262 -19.51 14.09 27.01
C TRP A 262 -20.74 13.32 26.57
N ASP A 263 -21.35 13.70 25.43
CA ASP A 263 -22.53 13.03 24.90
C ASP A 263 -22.21 11.63 24.38
N SER A 264 -20.98 11.42 23.92
CA SER A 264 -20.54 10.13 23.42
C SER A 264 -19.06 9.85 23.76
N ASP A 265 -18.73 8.55 23.83
CA ASP A 265 -17.33 8.12 24.02
C ASP A 265 -16.44 8.50 22.85
N THR A 266 -16.99 8.61 21.64
CA THR A 266 -16.23 9.04 20.44
C THR A 266 -15.83 10.51 20.57
N ILE A 267 -16.78 11.39 20.89
CA ILE A 267 -16.51 12.83 21.11
C ILE A 267 -15.51 13.01 22.25
N LYS A 268 -15.65 12.25 23.32
CA LYS A 268 -14.68 12.24 24.42
C LYS A 268 -13.28 11.80 23.97
N ALA A 269 -13.18 10.76 23.16
CA ALA A 269 -11.89 10.26 22.68
C ALA A 269 -11.20 11.24 21.74
N VAL A 270 -11.97 11.91 20.89
CA VAL A 270 -11.46 12.89 19.90
C VAL A 270 -11.06 14.21 20.58
N TYR A 271 -11.92 14.74 21.43
CA TYR A 271 -11.77 16.09 21.99
C TYR A 271 -11.29 16.13 23.43
N GLY A 272 -11.34 15.01 24.14
CA GLY A 272 -10.94 14.93 25.53
C GLY A 272 -9.44 15.12 25.77
N VAL A 273 -8.61 14.91 24.77
CA VAL A 273 -7.15 15.00 24.87
C VAL A 273 -6.59 16.21 24.13
N ALA A 274 -7.02 16.45 22.88
CA ALA A 274 -6.53 17.57 22.09
C ALA A 274 -7.48 17.82 20.89
N GLY A 275 -8.42 18.72 21.05
CA GLY A 275 -9.36 19.07 19.96
C GLY A 275 -8.81 20.13 19.01
N SER A 276 -7.63 19.93 18.42
CA SER A 276 -7.07 20.84 17.41
C SER A 276 -7.44 20.39 15.97
N PHE A 277 -7.45 21.35 15.04
CA PHE A 277 -7.67 21.04 13.62
C PHE A 277 -6.75 19.92 13.09
N LYS A 278 -5.51 19.90 13.53
CA LYS A 278 -4.53 18.89 13.13
C LYS A 278 -4.95 17.49 13.57
N ASP A 279 -5.46 17.35 14.79
CA ASP A 279 -5.87 16.07 15.35
C ASP A 279 -7.13 15.54 14.65
N ILE A 280 -8.10 16.43 14.35
CA ILE A 280 -9.32 16.08 13.59
C ILE A 280 -8.97 15.63 12.19
N ASN A 281 -8.09 16.35 11.50
CA ASN A 281 -7.64 15.95 10.16
C ASN A 281 -6.92 14.59 10.19
N GLY A 282 -6.07 14.35 11.17
CA GLY A 282 -5.39 13.07 11.38
C GLY A 282 -6.38 11.93 11.63
N MET A 283 -7.43 12.16 12.40
CA MET A 283 -8.51 11.21 12.64
C MET A 283 -9.26 10.85 11.34
N PHE A 284 -9.66 11.85 10.55
CA PHE A 284 -10.34 11.60 9.27
C PHE A 284 -9.44 10.87 8.26
N MET A 285 -8.15 11.18 8.23
CA MET A 285 -7.17 10.44 7.41
C MET A 285 -7.02 8.99 7.86
N SER A 286 -6.99 8.73 9.17
CA SER A 286 -6.95 7.38 9.73
C SER A 286 -8.22 6.60 9.41
N LEU A 287 -9.39 7.23 9.57
CA LEU A 287 -10.68 6.65 9.22
C LEU A 287 -10.76 6.28 7.73
N ALA A 288 -10.37 7.18 6.85
CA ALA A 288 -10.34 6.93 5.40
C ALA A 288 -9.39 5.76 5.05
N SER A 289 -8.24 5.70 5.71
CA SER A 289 -7.25 4.64 5.48
C SER A 289 -7.74 3.27 5.96
N THR A 290 -8.35 3.19 7.15
CA THR A 290 -8.89 1.93 7.69
C THR A 290 -10.07 1.41 6.88
N LEU A 291 -10.97 2.30 6.46
CA LEU A 291 -12.08 1.95 5.58
C LEU A 291 -11.59 1.48 4.20
N THR A 292 -10.59 2.14 3.63
CA THR A 292 -9.97 1.71 2.37
C THR A 292 -9.38 0.32 2.49
N LEU A 293 -8.63 0.05 3.56
CA LEU A 293 -8.04 -1.27 3.80
C LEU A 293 -9.12 -2.34 3.99
N ASN A 294 -10.18 -2.04 4.75
CA ASN A 294 -11.31 -2.94 4.96
C ASN A 294 -12.04 -3.26 3.64
N ALA A 295 -12.33 -2.26 2.82
CA ALA A 295 -12.96 -2.47 1.51
C ALA A 295 -12.08 -3.35 0.60
N ARG A 296 -10.79 -3.08 0.54
CA ARG A 296 -9.84 -3.85 -0.26
C ARG A 296 -9.64 -5.28 0.25
N SER A 297 -9.74 -5.53 1.54
CA SER A 297 -9.54 -6.88 2.11
C SER A 297 -10.76 -7.76 2.01
N LYS A 298 -11.98 -7.19 2.05
CA LYS A 298 -13.24 -7.94 2.07
C LYS A 298 -13.88 -8.11 0.70
N ILE A 299 -13.83 -7.06 -0.13
CA ILE A 299 -14.54 -7.00 -1.41
C ILE A 299 -13.54 -7.19 -2.54
N CYS A 300 -12.98 -8.40 -2.61
CA CYS A 300 -11.97 -8.76 -3.60
C CYS A 300 -12.62 -9.25 -4.89
N HIS A 301 -12.53 -8.48 -5.96
CA HIS A 301 -13.05 -8.88 -7.27
C HIS A 301 -11.96 -9.25 -8.27
N ALA A 302 -10.75 -8.75 -8.14
CA ALA A 302 -9.67 -9.05 -9.06
C ALA A 302 -8.31 -9.19 -8.36
N LYS A 303 -7.51 -10.15 -8.83
CA LYS A 303 -6.12 -10.34 -8.41
C LYS A 303 -5.20 -9.61 -9.38
N ILE A 304 -4.24 -8.89 -8.84
CA ILE A 304 -3.24 -8.19 -9.64
C ILE A 304 -2.02 -9.07 -9.80
N ASN A 305 -1.67 -9.35 -11.05
CA ASN A 305 -0.51 -10.15 -11.39
C ASN A 305 0.75 -9.28 -11.43
N GLY A 306 1.85 -9.81 -10.90
CA GLY A 306 3.16 -9.16 -10.93
C GLY A 306 4.21 -10.01 -11.64
N THR A 307 5.42 -9.48 -11.72
CA THR A 307 6.60 -10.17 -12.27
C THR A 307 7.53 -10.57 -11.14
N ALA A 308 7.84 -11.88 -11.05
CA ALA A 308 8.80 -12.39 -10.09
C ALA A 308 10.23 -12.28 -10.64
N TRP A 309 11.15 -11.86 -9.78
CA TRP A 309 12.56 -11.73 -10.10
C TRP A 309 13.37 -12.75 -9.30
N THR A 310 14.23 -13.49 -9.96
CA THR A 310 15.17 -14.38 -9.28
C THR A 310 16.60 -13.98 -9.60
N VAL A 311 17.46 -14.14 -8.61
CA VAL A 311 18.91 -14.06 -8.82
C VAL A 311 19.36 -15.43 -9.31
N GLN A 312 19.67 -15.54 -10.58
CA GLN A 312 20.32 -16.73 -11.11
C GLN A 312 21.82 -16.55 -11.04
N SER A 313 22.49 -17.47 -10.37
CA SER A 313 23.95 -17.55 -10.45
C SER A 313 24.34 -18.15 -11.79
N PHE A 314 25.03 -17.40 -12.60
CA PHE A 314 25.62 -17.89 -13.85
C PHE A 314 27.06 -18.28 -13.60
N VAL A 315 27.43 -19.50 -13.99
CA VAL A 315 28.82 -19.91 -14.04
C VAL A 315 29.42 -19.30 -15.31
N HIS A 316 30.25 -18.28 -15.15
CA HIS A 316 31.00 -17.73 -16.26
C HIS A 316 32.26 -18.59 -16.47
N VAL A 317 32.20 -19.51 -17.43
CA VAL A 317 33.33 -20.36 -17.79
C VAL A 317 34.35 -19.50 -18.54
N ARG A 318 35.50 -19.27 -17.92
CA ARG A 318 36.66 -18.63 -18.59
C ARG A 318 37.42 -19.69 -19.38
N TRP A 319 37.07 -19.84 -20.64
CA TRP A 319 37.68 -20.80 -21.56
C TRP A 319 39.22 -20.75 -21.64
N LEU A 320 39.83 -19.59 -21.34
CA LEU A 320 41.26 -19.45 -21.28
C LEU A 320 41.96 -20.41 -20.29
N TRP A 321 41.26 -20.84 -19.22
CA TRP A 321 41.82 -21.79 -18.26
C TRP A 321 41.91 -23.21 -18.80
N LEU A 322 41.17 -23.54 -19.86
CA LEU A 322 41.21 -24.82 -20.53
C LEU A 322 42.42 -24.93 -21.51
N ILE A 323 43.07 -23.83 -21.86
CA ILE A 323 44.21 -23.82 -22.76
C ILE A 323 45.40 -24.60 -22.13
N LEU A 324 45.65 -24.43 -20.84
CA LEU A 324 46.74 -25.13 -20.16
C LEU A 324 46.55 -26.66 -20.12
N PRO A 325 45.44 -27.23 -19.67
CA PRO A 325 45.23 -28.69 -19.71
C PRO A 325 45.18 -29.20 -21.17
N ALA A 326 44.58 -28.47 -22.09
CA ALA A 326 44.53 -28.87 -23.50
C ALA A 326 45.92 -28.87 -24.13
N SER A 327 46.79 -27.91 -23.84
CA SER A 327 48.17 -27.86 -24.34
C SER A 327 49.03 -28.98 -23.75
N LEU A 328 48.85 -29.33 -22.47
CA LEU A 328 49.53 -30.47 -21.84
C LEU A 328 49.16 -31.80 -22.50
N VAL A 329 47.85 -32.01 -22.79
CA VAL A 329 47.39 -33.21 -23.50
C VAL A 329 47.98 -33.25 -24.92
N ALA A 330 47.94 -32.13 -25.65
CA ALA A 330 48.50 -32.05 -26.99
C ALA A 330 50.02 -32.31 -27.01
N LEU A 331 50.77 -31.71 -26.06
CA LEU A 331 52.22 -31.95 -25.95
C LEU A 331 52.56 -33.39 -25.56
N SER A 332 51.80 -33.98 -24.62
CA SER A 332 52.02 -35.38 -24.23
C SER A 332 51.72 -36.36 -25.38
N THR A 333 50.66 -36.13 -26.15
CA THR A 333 50.33 -36.92 -27.34
C THR A 333 51.39 -36.74 -28.43
N ALA A 334 51.87 -35.54 -28.68
CA ALA A 334 52.94 -35.25 -29.63
C ALA A 334 54.24 -35.97 -29.21
N PHE A 335 54.62 -35.89 -27.94
CA PHE A 335 55.78 -36.56 -27.39
C PHE A 335 55.65 -38.09 -27.56
N LEU A 336 54.52 -38.67 -27.26
CA LEU A 336 54.25 -40.11 -27.40
C LEU A 336 54.39 -40.55 -28.88
N ILE A 337 53.78 -39.77 -29.81
CA ILE A 337 53.90 -40.04 -31.24
C ILE A 337 55.38 -39.97 -31.69
N LEU A 338 56.11 -38.91 -31.28
CA LEU A 338 57.53 -38.75 -31.62
C LEU A 338 58.36 -39.92 -31.05
N THR A 339 58.08 -40.34 -29.83
CA THR A 339 58.79 -41.48 -29.20
C THR A 339 58.52 -42.76 -29.99
N VAL A 340 57.27 -43.03 -30.36
CA VAL A 340 56.89 -44.19 -31.17
C VAL A 340 57.56 -44.14 -32.53
N VAL A 341 57.58 -43.01 -33.21
CA VAL A 341 58.21 -42.86 -34.55
C VAL A 341 59.76 -43.05 -34.41
N HIS A 342 60.40 -42.45 -33.39
CA HIS A 342 61.80 -42.50 -33.24
C HIS A 342 62.28 -43.91 -32.80
N THR A 343 61.51 -44.60 -31.99
CA THR A 343 61.86 -45.96 -31.53
C THR A 343 61.39 -47.08 -32.46
N ARG A 344 60.68 -46.77 -33.54
CA ARG A 344 60.12 -47.77 -34.50
C ARG A 344 61.19 -48.67 -35.10
N ASN A 345 62.43 -48.20 -35.26
CA ASN A 345 63.55 -48.93 -35.82
C ASN A 345 64.56 -49.42 -34.76
N GLN A 346 64.26 -49.25 -33.49
CA GLN A 346 65.14 -49.70 -32.42
C GLN A 346 64.62 -51.03 -31.84
N TYR A 347 65.58 -51.90 -31.43
CA TYR A 347 65.25 -53.19 -30.80
C TYR A 347 64.44 -52.93 -29.52
N ILE A 348 63.30 -53.59 -29.45
CA ILE A 348 62.42 -53.53 -28.28
C ILE A 348 63.03 -54.37 -27.18
N TRP A 349 63.68 -53.71 -26.22
CA TRP A 349 64.09 -54.34 -24.98
C TRP A 349 62.85 -54.50 -24.05
N LYS A 350 62.09 -55.57 -24.25
CA LYS A 350 60.94 -55.87 -23.35
C LYS A 350 61.46 -55.99 -21.93
N SER A 351 61.15 -55.01 -21.05
CA SER A 351 61.22 -54.99 -19.58
C SER A 351 62.18 -56.05 -18.92
N SER A 352 63.27 -56.35 -19.56
CA SER A 352 64.26 -57.24 -19.04
C SER A 352 65.26 -56.46 -18.18
N PRO A 353 65.53 -56.86 -16.92
CA PRO A 353 66.54 -56.20 -16.11
C PRO A 353 67.97 -56.31 -16.71
N LEU A 354 68.17 -57.18 -17.70
CA LEU A 354 69.44 -57.29 -18.51
C LEU A 354 69.74 -56.01 -19.31
N ALA A 355 68.75 -55.21 -19.72
CA ALA A 355 69.00 -53.96 -20.42
C ALA A 355 69.75 -52.95 -19.59
N LEU A 356 69.55 -52.92 -18.29
CA LEU A 356 70.33 -52.09 -17.35
C LEU A 356 71.77 -52.56 -17.12
N LEU A 357 72.01 -53.85 -17.20
CA LEU A 357 73.31 -54.47 -17.05
C LEU A 357 74.21 -54.29 -18.30
N PHE A 358 73.62 -54.28 -19.49
CA PHE A 358 74.33 -54.09 -20.74
C PHE A 358 74.55 -52.63 -21.13
N SER A 359 73.79 -51.70 -20.59
CA SER A 359 73.98 -50.27 -20.83
C SER A 359 75.36 -49.73 -20.31
N ASN A 360 75.93 -50.42 -19.34
CA ASN A 360 77.21 -50.06 -18.77
C ASN A 360 78.44 -50.79 -19.43
N LEU A 361 78.17 -51.71 -20.35
CA LEU A 361 79.23 -52.53 -21.00
C LEU A 361 79.56 -52.12 -22.44
N LEU A 362 78.91 -51.08 -22.98
CA LEU A 362 79.12 -50.61 -24.35
C LEU A 362 79.93 -49.32 -24.43
N VAL A 363 80.85 -49.11 -23.51
CA VAL A 363 81.73 -47.92 -23.57
C VAL A 363 83.02 -48.15 -24.34
N ASP A 364 83.42 -49.43 -24.61
CA ASP A 364 84.65 -49.70 -25.39
C ASP A 364 84.39 -50.86 -26.38
N ASP A 365 83.78 -50.63 -27.57
CA ASP A 365 84.24 -51.23 -28.84
C ASP A 365 83.45 -50.64 -30.05
N PRO A 366 84.17 -50.15 -31.10
CA PRO A 366 83.51 -49.49 -32.24
C PRO A 366 83.39 -50.43 -33.45
N THR A 367 82.75 -51.60 -33.35
CA THR A 367 82.36 -52.38 -34.56
C THR A 367 80.91 -52.92 -34.45
N PRO A 368 80.00 -52.54 -35.35
CA PRO A 368 78.64 -53.07 -35.37
C PRO A 368 78.66 -54.47 -36.04
N GLN A 369 78.53 -55.49 -35.25
CA GLN A 369 78.25 -56.83 -35.75
C GLN A 369 76.74 -56.93 -36.06
N LYS A 370 76.39 -57.10 -37.33
CA LYS A 370 75.10 -57.28 -37.93
C LYS A 370 74.49 -58.61 -37.41
N PRO A 371 73.34 -58.65 -36.76
CA PRO A 371 72.78 -59.93 -36.33
C PRO A 371 72.13 -60.67 -37.50
N ASP A 372 72.39 -61.96 -37.52
CA ASP A 372 71.88 -63.02 -38.43
C ASP A 372 70.37 -63.10 -38.36
N PRO A 373 69.65 -63.13 -39.52
CA PRO A 373 68.17 -63.07 -39.57
C PRO A 373 67.46 -64.44 -39.32
N THR A 374 68.12 -65.47 -38.75
CA THR A 374 67.57 -66.84 -38.69
C THR A 374 67.23 -67.32 -37.30
N LEU A 375 66.87 -66.49 -36.32
CA LEU A 375 66.32 -66.97 -35.05
C LEU A 375 65.08 -66.12 -34.70
N ARG A 376 63.94 -66.77 -34.91
CA ARG A 376 62.59 -66.35 -34.52
C ARG A 376 62.46 -66.12 -33.02
#